data_c8c7e162c65911b9a6c6976ba5ea68d2
#
_entry.id   c8c7e162c65911b9a6c6976ba5ea68d2
#
_cell.length_a   1.000
_cell.length_b   1.000
_cell.length_c   1.000
_cell.angle_alpha   90.00
_cell.angle_beta   90.00
_cell.angle_gamma   90.00
#
_symmetry.space_group_name_H-M   'P 1'
#
loop_
_entity.id
_entity.type
_entity.pdbx_description
1 polymer ?
#
loop_
_entity_poly.entity_id
_entity_poly.type
_entity_poly.pdbx_seq_one_letter_code
_entity_poly.pdbx_strand_id
1 'polypeptide(L)'
;RNSNHEIEARKLIKKLTNLPVTCSHELSLNLNGPKRAVTCVLNAKIIGIIDNLIKNVELMLKENNISSQLMIVKGDGSLINTDVAKLKPVETIMSGPAAATIGASWLTNIKNAVVSDIGGTTTDISLINFGTPNVNHEGSVIGGWKTMVEALDIQTTGLGGDSEVSVNLNKNNNSVINIGPSRAVPLSQLACDYSQVINDLKTQLNNPLTNYTFGKFVWLKSSINKPSWLRPIESKIWDKLNNQFPIALSDLAPNQSILGAINRLIKYNLLGYSAFTPTDANHILNKYSKLNIEAAFLGAKILIKNKDIYGNFIAKDITELSKIIFQTMIIKTSESI
;
A
#
# COMPACT_ATOMS: atom_id res chain seq x y z
N ARG A 1 -10.92 -16.13 35.13
CA ARG A 1 -10.41 -16.81 33.94
C ARG A 1 -9.16 -17.59 34.29
N ASN A 2 -9.10 -18.83 33.81
CA ASN A 2 -7.97 -19.68 34.10
C ASN A 2 -7.04 -19.72 32.86
N SER A 3 -5.90 -19.02 32.95
CA SER A 3 -4.87 -19.05 31.88
C SER A 3 -4.06 -20.36 31.89
N ASN A 4 -4.21 -21.19 32.93
CA ASN A 4 -3.40 -22.40 33.12
C ASN A 4 -3.55 -23.37 31.93
N HIS A 5 -4.75 -23.50 31.36
CA HIS A 5 -4.96 -24.36 30.20
C HIS A 5 -4.15 -23.92 28.95
N GLU A 6 -4.06 -22.60 28.69
CA GLU A 6 -3.23 -22.07 27.60
C GLU A 6 -1.74 -22.27 27.89
N ILE A 7 -1.33 -22.09 29.15
CA ILE A 7 0.06 -22.26 29.58
C ILE A 7 0.49 -23.72 29.41
N GLU A 8 -0.33 -24.69 29.89
CA GLU A 8 -0.03 -26.11 29.73
C GLU A 8 -0.03 -26.56 28.27
N ALA A 9 -0.99 -26.10 27.48
CA ALA A 9 -1.03 -26.35 26.02
C ALA A 9 0.25 -25.82 25.35
N ARG A 10 0.71 -24.60 25.69
CA ARG A 10 1.95 -24.04 25.15
C ARG A 10 3.17 -24.89 25.53
N LYS A 11 3.27 -25.35 26.78
CA LYS A 11 4.37 -26.22 27.20
C LYS A 11 4.42 -27.51 26.40
N LEU A 12 3.26 -28.15 26.20
CA LEU A 12 3.15 -29.36 25.35
C LEU A 12 3.55 -29.12 23.92
N ILE A 13 3.02 -28.06 23.29
CA ILE A 13 3.32 -27.72 21.90
C ILE A 13 4.81 -27.44 21.73
N LYS A 14 5.40 -26.63 22.62
CA LYS A 14 6.85 -26.35 22.58
C LYS A 14 7.71 -27.60 22.74
N LYS A 15 7.28 -28.52 23.57
CA LYS A 15 7.98 -29.81 23.78
C LYS A 15 7.93 -30.70 22.50
N LEU A 16 6.85 -30.62 21.75
CA LEU A 16 6.61 -31.52 20.61
C LEU A 16 7.06 -30.93 19.26
N THR A 17 7.09 -29.59 19.10
CA THR A 17 7.15 -28.98 17.76
C THR A 17 8.13 -27.83 17.60
N ASN A 18 8.80 -27.33 18.58
CA ASN A 18 9.63 -26.12 18.50
C ASN A 18 8.95 -24.87 17.87
N LEU A 19 7.64 -24.89 17.62
CA LEU A 19 6.92 -23.77 17.00
C LEU A 19 6.65 -22.66 18.02
N PRO A 20 6.64 -21.38 17.59
CA PRO A 20 6.20 -20.30 18.46
C PRO A 20 4.69 -20.45 18.73
N VAL A 21 4.29 -20.15 19.97
CA VAL A 21 2.90 -20.29 20.42
C VAL A 21 2.41 -18.97 20.99
N THR A 22 1.28 -18.50 20.50
CA THR A 22 0.57 -17.33 21.02
C THR A 22 -0.51 -17.77 22.00
N CYS A 23 -0.48 -17.21 23.22
CA CYS A 23 -1.53 -17.41 24.22
C CYS A 23 -2.41 -16.15 24.33
N SER A 24 -3.72 -16.33 24.32
CA SER A 24 -4.67 -15.21 24.26
C SER A 24 -4.64 -14.32 25.51
N HIS A 25 -4.33 -14.88 26.67
CA HIS A 25 -4.24 -14.14 27.93
C HIS A 25 -3.05 -13.18 27.99
N GLU A 26 -2.03 -13.39 27.14
CA GLU A 26 -0.86 -12.52 27.05
C GLU A 26 -1.14 -11.28 26.20
N LEU A 27 -2.09 -11.37 25.26
CA LEU A 27 -2.41 -10.29 24.35
C LEU A 27 -3.46 -9.31 24.88
N SER A 28 -4.38 -9.77 25.72
CA SER A 28 -5.41 -8.91 26.32
C SER A 28 -6.01 -9.52 27.57
N LEU A 29 -6.26 -8.65 28.54
CA LEU A 29 -6.99 -8.99 29.77
C LEU A 29 -8.51 -8.83 29.59
N ASN A 30 -8.97 -8.13 28.57
CA ASN A 30 -10.38 -7.84 28.34
C ASN A 30 -11.16 -9.07 27.87
N LEU A 31 -12.47 -9.09 28.21
CA LEU A 31 -13.40 -10.13 27.76
C LEU A 31 -13.82 -9.85 26.33
N ASN A 32 -13.74 -10.77 25.48
CA ASN A 32 -14.38 -10.89 24.17
C ASN A 32 -13.74 -12.06 23.40
N GLY A 33 -14.35 -13.22 23.43
CA GLY A 33 -13.83 -14.44 22.81
C GLY A 33 -13.49 -14.28 21.33
N PRO A 34 -14.42 -13.80 20.49
CA PRO A 34 -14.15 -13.61 19.06
C PRO A 34 -12.99 -12.67 18.75
N LYS A 35 -12.95 -11.47 19.35
CA LYS A 35 -11.86 -10.51 19.15
C LYS A 35 -10.51 -11.09 19.62
N ARG A 36 -10.49 -11.78 20.75
CA ARG A 36 -9.28 -12.43 21.27
C ARG A 36 -8.76 -13.50 20.32
N ALA A 37 -9.65 -14.35 19.78
CA ALA A 37 -9.28 -15.38 18.82
C ALA A 37 -8.66 -14.76 17.55
N VAL A 38 -9.30 -13.74 16.98
CA VAL A 38 -8.77 -12.99 15.83
C VAL A 38 -7.39 -12.41 16.15
N THR A 39 -7.24 -11.76 17.30
CA THR A 39 -5.95 -11.17 17.72
C THR A 39 -4.85 -12.22 17.85
N CYS A 40 -5.16 -13.39 18.41
CA CYS A 40 -4.22 -14.51 18.50
C CYS A 40 -3.79 -15.03 17.13
N VAL A 41 -4.73 -15.20 16.21
CA VAL A 41 -4.43 -15.65 14.83
C VAL A 41 -3.55 -14.63 14.10
N LEU A 42 -3.86 -13.34 14.21
CA LEU A 42 -3.04 -12.29 13.62
C LEU A 42 -1.64 -12.27 14.23
N ASN A 43 -1.52 -12.34 15.56
CA ASN A 43 -0.23 -12.40 16.24
C ASN A 43 0.60 -13.60 15.77
N ALA A 44 0.03 -14.79 15.77
CA ALA A 44 0.71 -16.01 15.33
C ALA A 44 1.18 -15.92 13.86
N LYS A 45 0.38 -15.29 12.99
CA LYS A 45 0.69 -15.12 11.58
C LYS A 45 1.92 -14.23 11.31
N ILE A 46 2.16 -13.23 12.16
CA ILE A 46 3.23 -12.24 11.93
C ILE A 46 4.47 -12.46 12.81
N ILE A 47 4.46 -13.40 13.76
CA ILE A 47 5.61 -13.70 14.64
C ILE A 47 6.89 -13.92 13.83
N GLY A 48 6.86 -14.80 12.84
CA GLY A 48 8.06 -15.11 12.04
C GLY A 48 8.57 -13.94 11.22
N ILE A 49 7.66 -13.08 10.74
CA ILE A 49 8.02 -11.89 9.95
C ILE A 49 8.74 -10.86 10.82
N ILE A 50 8.20 -10.58 12.01
CA ILE A 50 8.78 -9.60 12.93
C ILE A 50 10.08 -10.12 13.55
N ASP A 51 10.16 -11.40 13.90
CA ASP A 51 11.39 -12.01 14.41
C ASP A 51 12.52 -11.91 13.37
N ASN A 52 12.27 -12.20 12.10
CA ASN A 52 13.25 -12.06 11.02
C ASN A 52 13.64 -10.59 10.79
N LEU A 53 12.68 -9.66 10.81
CA LEU A 53 12.96 -8.23 10.68
C LEU A 53 13.90 -7.75 11.80
N ILE A 54 13.57 -8.06 13.05
CA ILE A 54 14.37 -7.66 14.20
C ILE A 54 15.78 -8.25 14.11
N LYS A 55 15.92 -9.53 13.80
CA LYS A 55 17.24 -10.18 13.63
C LYS A 55 18.07 -9.50 12.55
N ASN A 56 17.48 -9.17 11.42
CA ASN A 56 18.20 -8.50 10.33
C ASN A 56 18.64 -7.09 10.73
N VAL A 57 17.81 -6.34 11.45
CA VAL A 57 18.18 -5.02 11.96
C VAL A 57 19.27 -5.13 13.03
N GLU A 58 19.17 -6.07 13.98
CA GLU A 58 20.20 -6.33 14.99
C GLU A 58 21.54 -6.68 14.34
N LEU A 59 21.56 -7.51 13.28
CA LEU A 59 22.76 -7.84 12.51
C LEU A 59 23.35 -6.60 11.82
N MET A 60 22.52 -5.81 11.15
CA MET A 60 22.95 -4.58 10.50
C MET A 60 23.55 -3.57 11.49
N LEU A 61 22.95 -3.39 12.67
CA LEU A 61 23.48 -2.52 13.71
C LEU A 61 24.88 -3.01 14.17
N LYS A 62 25.02 -4.32 14.38
CA LYS A 62 26.29 -4.93 14.77
C LYS A 62 27.37 -4.76 13.69
N GLU A 63 27.04 -5.00 12.43
CA GLU A 63 27.97 -4.83 11.29
C GLU A 63 28.45 -3.39 11.13
N ASN A 64 27.61 -2.41 11.49
CA ASN A 64 27.97 -0.99 11.46
C ASN A 64 28.51 -0.48 12.81
N ASN A 65 28.86 -1.35 13.76
CA ASN A 65 29.39 -1.00 15.10
C ASN A 65 28.47 -0.02 15.88
N ILE A 66 27.15 -0.13 15.69
CA ILE A 66 26.15 0.66 16.44
C ILE A 66 25.72 -0.15 17.67
N SER A 67 26.04 0.37 18.85
CA SER A 67 25.73 -0.29 20.14
C SER A 67 24.41 0.17 20.78
N SER A 68 23.60 0.97 20.06
CA SER A 68 22.32 1.48 20.58
C SER A 68 21.31 0.36 20.78
N GLN A 69 20.49 0.47 21.82
CA GLN A 69 19.38 -0.45 22.06
C GLN A 69 18.30 -0.26 21.01
N LEU A 70 17.91 -1.36 20.35
CA LEU A 70 16.79 -1.35 19.40
C LEU A 70 15.46 -1.33 20.15
N MET A 71 14.65 -0.33 19.86
CA MET A 71 13.28 -0.20 20.38
C MET A 71 12.30 -0.22 19.21
N ILE A 72 11.11 -0.78 19.43
CA ILE A 72 10.06 -0.90 18.43
C ILE A 72 8.87 -0.01 18.82
N VAL A 73 8.36 0.76 17.87
CA VAL A 73 7.15 1.57 18.06
C VAL A 73 5.92 0.65 17.98
N LYS A 74 4.98 0.82 18.90
CA LYS A 74 3.66 0.16 18.88
C LYS A 74 2.64 0.99 18.12
N GLY A 75 1.49 0.36 17.84
CA GLY A 75 0.35 1.05 17.21
C GLY A 75 -0.25 2.19 18.05
N ASP A 76 -0.07 2.19 19.37
CA ASP A 76 -0.45 3.28 20.27
C ASP A 76 0.62 4.38 20.40
N GLY A 77 1.75 4.23 19.70
CA GLY A 77 2.86 5.15 19.68
C GLY A 77 3.86 4.99 20.82
N SER A 78 3.63 4.09 21.77
CA SER A 78 4.62 3.76 22.81
C SER A 78 5.76 2.89 22.26
N LEU A 79 6.86 2.81 23.03
CA LEU A 79 8.03 2.01 22.68
C LEU A 79 8.09 0.72 23.48
N ILE A 80 8.44 -0.37 22.82
CA ILE A 80 8.73 -1.66 23.47
C ILE A 80 10.10 -2.18 23.03
N ASN A 81 10.69 -3.03 23.88
CA ASN A 81 11.92 -3.71 23.51
C ASN A 81 11.65 -4.85 22.51
N THR A 82 12.72 -5.32 21.88
CA THR A 82 12.64 -6.36 20.85
C THR A 82 12.08 -7.69 21.35
N ASP A 83 12.32 -8.06 22.60
CA ASP A 83 11.83 -9.33 23.16
C ASP A 83 10.30 -9.31 23.29
N VAL A 84 9.72 -8.20 23.76
CA VAL A 84 8.27 -8.04 23.82
C VAL A 84 7.68 -7.98 22.42
N ALA A 85 8.32 -7.27 21.48
CA ALA A 85 7.88 -7.21 20.10
C ALA A 85 7.87 -8.59 19.40
N LYS A 86 8.84 -9.45 19.68
CA LYS A 86 8.88 -10.85 19.21
C LYS A 86 7.73 -11.71 19.76
N LEU A 87 7.30 -11.47 21.00
CA LEU A 87 6.19 -12.20 21.63
C LEU A 87 4.81 -11.69 21.19
N LYS A 88 4.66 -10.37 21.08
CA LYS A 88 3.41 -9.68 20.79
C LYS A 88 3.49 -8.79 19.54
N PRO A 89 3.93 -9.34 18.39
CA PRO A 89 4.12 -8.52 17.19
C PRO A 89 2.82 -7.86 16.70
N VAL A 90 1.66 -8.34 17.07
CA VAL A 90 0.37 -7.71 16.74
C VAL A 90 0.26 -6.28 17.30
N GLU A 91 0.95 -5.95 18.39
CA GLU A 91 0.98 -4.60 18.95
C GLU A 91 1.79 -3.61 18.08
N THR A 92 2.62 -4.10 17.16
CA THR A 92 3.40 -3.25 16.23
C THR A 92 2.62 -2.89 14.96
N ILE A 93 1.42 -3.42 14.77
CA ILE A 93 0.56 -3.06 13.64
C ILE A 93 0.16 -1.59 13.81
N MET A 94 0.13 -0.82 12.70
CA MET A 94 -0.10 0.63 12.67
C MET A 94 1.03 1.48 13.30
N SER A 95 2.21 0.90 13.56
CA SER A 95 3.34 1.63 14.15
C SER A 95 3.89 2.76 13.25
N GLY A 96 3.84 2.61 11.92
CA GLY A 96 4.28 3.65 10.98
C GLY A 96 3.47 4.95 11.12
N PRO A 97 2.15 4.91 10.89
CA PRO A 97 1.28 6.07 11.11
C PRO A 97 1.33 6.62 12.54
N ALA A 98 1.47 5.75 13.55
CA ALA A 98 1.63 6.19 14.94
C ALA A 98 2.92 6.98 15.15
N ALA A 99 4.04 6.49 14.61
CA ALA A 99 5.32 7.19 14.67
C ALA A 99 5.28 8.54 13.94
N ALA A 100 4.63 8.61 12.77
CA ALA A 100 4.44 9.84 12.00
C ALA A 100 3.64 10.89 12.82
N THR A 101 2.53 10.46 13.43
CA THR A 101 1.69 11.33 14.27
C THR A 101 2.45 11.89 15.48
N ILE A 102 3.16 11.03 16.22
CA ILE A 102 3.94 11.44 17.38
C ILE A 102 5.11 12.32 16.96
N GLY A 103 5.80 11.97 15.87
CA GLY A 103 6.88 12.78 15.30
C GLY A 103 6.40 14.17 14.91
N ALA A 104 5.24 14.29 14.26
CA ALA A 104 4.63 15.55 13.90
C ALA A 104 4.29 16.40 15.14
N SER A 105 3.70 15.79 16.17
CA SER A 105 3.40 16.46 17.45
C SER A 105 4.66 16.99 18.11
N TRP A 106 5.71 16.18 18.18
CA TRP A 106 6.98 16.56 18.80
C TRP A 106 7.70 17.68 18.04
N LEU A 107 7.76 17.58 16.70
CA LEU A 107 8.45 18.55 15.86
C LEU A 107 7.76 19.93 15.84
N THR A 108 6.44 19.95 15.86
CA THR A 108 5.67 21.20 15.75
C THR A 108 5.30 21.82 17.09
N ASN A 109 5.26 20.99 18.15
CA ASN A 109 4.76 21.36 19.49
C ASN A 109 3.33 21.96 19.45
N ILE A 110 2.53 21.60 18.43
CA ILE A 110 1.14 22.08 18.31
C ILE A 110 0.24 21.18 19.14
N LYS A 111 -0.58 21.80 20.00
CA LYS A 111 -1.47 21.06 20.92
C LYS A 111 -2.74 20.52 20.29
N ASN A 112 -3.26 21.19 19.27
CA ASN A 112 -4.46 20.74 18.56
C ASN A 112 -4.21 20.80 17.05
N ALA A 113 -4.20 19.64 16.40
CA ALA A 113 -3.88 19.53 14.98
C ALA A 113 -4.53 18.31 14.33
N VAL A 114 -4.75 18.40 13.04
CA VAL A 114 -4.95 17.25 12.14
C VAL A 114 -3.58 16.93 11.54
N VAL A 115 -3.14 15.69 11.68
CA VAL A 115 -1.94 15.16 11.00
C VAL A 115 -2.39 14.32 9.82
N SER A 116 -1.89 14.66 8.63
CA SER A 116 -2.11 13.90 7.40
C SER A 116 -0.77 13.39 6.89
N ASP A 117 -0.56 12.09 6.96
CA ASP A 117 0.61 11.40 6.39
C ASP A 117 0.25 10.86 5.01
N ILE A 118 0.75 11.50 3.96
CA ILE A 118 0.46 11.16 2.56
C ILE A 118 1.65 10.39 2.00
N GLY A 119 1.50 9.06 1.98
CA GLY A 119 2.47 8.14 1.41
C GLY A 119 2.27 7.90 -0.09
N GLY A 120 2.99 6.91 -0.61
CA GLY A 120 2.77 6.43 -1.98
C GLY A 120 1.46 5.66 -2.13
N THR A 121 1.04 4.93 -1.10
CA THR A 121 -0.08 3.98 -1.15
C THR A 121 -1.32 4.47 -0.43
N THR A 122 -1.13 5.08 0.74
CA THR A 122 -2.20 5.50 1.66
C THR A 122 -2.02 6.93 2.10
N THR A 123 -3.10 7.53 2.51
CA THR A 123 -3.15 8.74 3.33
C THR A 123 -3.70 8.34 4.69
N ASP A 124 -2.91 8.56 5.73
CA ASP A 124 -3.25 8.28 7.12
C ASP A 124 -3.55 9.60 7.84
N ILE A 125 -4.74 9.71 8.43
CA ILE A 125 -5.21 10.92 9.10
C ILE A 125 -5.40 10.62 10.58
N SER A 126 -4.84 11.47 11.43
CA SER A 126 -4.95 11.37 12.88
C SER A 126 -5.17 12.75 13.52
N LEU A 127 -5.72 12.75 14.73
CA LEU A 127 -5.99 13.94 15.50
C LEU A 127 -5.06 14.03 16.72
N ILE A 128 -4.53 15.23 16.96
CA ILE A 128 -3.82 15.58 18.18
C ILE A 128 -4.72 16.53 18.96
N ASN A 129 -5.07 16.14 20.18
CA ASN A 129 -5.87 16.92 21.11
C ASN A 129 -5.08 17.17 22.40
N PHE A 130 -4.95 18.44 22.79
CA PHE A 130 -4.18 18.86 23.98
C PHE A 130 -2.74 18.33 24.03
N GLY A 131 -2.11 18.18 22.87
CA GLY A 131 -0.73 17.68 22.72
C GLY A 131 -0.59 16.15 22.73
N THR A 132 -1.69 15.40 22.79
CA THR A 132 -1.69 13.94 22.78
C THR A 132 -2.51 13.41 21.59
N PRO A 133 -2.00 12.41 20.84
CA PRO A 133 -2.80 11.72 19.84
C PRO A 133 -3.96 10.94 20.46
N ASN A 134 -5.08 10.88 19.75
CA ASN A 134 -6.22 10.07 20.18
C ASN A 134 -5.90 8.57 20.08
N VAL A 135 -6.26 7.80 21.11
CA VAL A 135 -6.09 6.33 21.17
C VAL A 135 -7.45 5.65 21.10
N ASN A 136 -7.57 4.66 20.24
CA ASN A 136 -8.75 3.80 20.19
C ASN A 136 -8.59 2.62 21.17
N HIS A 137 -9.18 2.75 22.34
CA HIS A 137 -9.15 1.72 23.39
C HIS A 137 -10.09 0.53 23.12
N GLU A 138 -11.03 0.65 22.18
CA GLU A 138 -11.91 -0.47 21.82
C GLU A 138 -11.26 -1.53 20.94
N GLY A 139 -10.05 -1.29 20.51
CA GLY A 139 -9.27 -2.11 19.62
C GLY A 139 -9.34 -1.67 18.15
N SER A 140 -8.20 -1.72 17.49
CA SER A 140 -8.04 -1.32 16.08
C SER A 140 -8.68 -2.32 15.12
N VAL A 141 -9.07 -1.82 13.94
CA VAL A 141 -9.54 -2.65 12.82
C VAL A 141 -8.35 -2.94 11.91
N ILE A 142 -8.04 -4.23 11.75
CA ILE A 142 -6.89 -4.69 10.95
C ILE A 142 -7.42 -5.64 9.88
N GLY A 143 -7.25 -5.26 8.60
CA GLY A 143 -7.74 -6.07 7.48
C GLY A 143 -9.24 -6.36 7.53
N GLY A 144 -10.04 -5.43 8.04
CA GLY A 144 -11.49 -5.58 8.22
C GLY A 144 -11.91 -6.31 9.51
N TRP A 145 -10.97 -6.74 10.36
CA TRP A 145 -11.24 -7.45 11.60
C TRP A 145 -10.97 -6.58 12.82
N LYS A 146 -11.97 -6.43 13.69
CA LYS A 146 -11.79 -5.72 14.96
C LYS A 146 -10.99 -6.58 15.95
N THR A 147 -9.87 -6.04 16.43
CA THR A 147 -8.92 -6.73 17.30
C THR A 147 -9.03 -6.25 18.76
N MET A 148 -8.20 -6.80 19.64
CA MET A 148 -8.03 -6.34 21.03
C MET A 148 -6.83 -5.39 21.18
N VAL A 149 -6.15 -5.04 20.08
CA VAL A 149 -4.94 -4.20 20.10
C VAL A 149 -5.34 -2.74 20.15
N GLU A 150 -4.91 -2.04 21.17
CA GLU A 150 -5.02 -0.59 21.25
C GLU A 150 -4.05 0.04 20.25
N ALA A 151 -4.52 1.01 19.49
CA ALA A 151 -3.73 1.78 18.55
C ALA A 151 -4.23 3.23 18.52
N LEU A 152 -3.45 4.13 17.93
CA LEU A 152 -3.94 5.47 17.66
C LEU A 152 -5.20 5.41 16.79
N ASP A 153 -6.10 6.34 17.01
CA ASP A 153 -7.29 6.51 16.17
C ASP A 153 -6.89 7.14 14.86
N ILE A 154 -6.56 6.28 13.88
CA ILE A 154 -6.05 6.67 12.57
C ILE A 154 -7.02 6.24 11.50
N GLN A 155 -7.45 7.18 10.67
CA GLN A 155 -8.26 6.90 9.50
C GLN A 155 -7.36 6.75 8.28
N THR A 156 -7.32 5.55 7.71
CA THR A 156 -6.52 5.24 6.53
C THR A 156 -7.37 5.21 5.27
N THR A 157 -6.98 5.99 4.28
CA THR A 157 -7.61 5.99 2.95
C THR A 157 -6.61 5.47 1.91
N GLY A 158 -7.07 4.60 0.99
CA GLY A 158 -6.25 4.06 -0.10
C GLY A 158 -6.00 5.10 -1.21
N LEU A 159 -5.42 6.22 -0.83
CA LEU A 159 -5.09 7.36 -1.68
C LEU A 159 -3.66 7.81 -1.39
N GLY A 160 -2.82 7.85 -2.42
CA GLY A 160 -1.42 8.26 -2.27
C GLY A 160 -0.78 8.62 -3.59
N GLY A 161 0.51 8.94 -3.58
CA GLY A 161 1.28 9.34 -4.75
C GLY A 161 1.34 8.29 -5.86
N ASP A 162 1.21 7.00 -5.49
CA ASP A 162 1.23 5.84 -6.40
C ASP A 162 -0.19 5.33 -6.71
N SER A 163 -1.24 6.06 -6.40
CA SER A 163 -2.61 5.69 -6.76
C SER A 163 -2.80 5.79 -8.28
N GLU A 164 -3.36 4.75 -8.90
CA GLU A 164 -3.67 4.79 -10.32
C GLU A 164 -4.64 5.93 -10.63
N VAL A 165 -4.32 6.73 -11.65
CA VAL A 165 -5.22 7.73 -12.23
C VAL A 165 -5.85 7.14 -13.48
N SER A 166 -7.17 7.12 -13.52
CA SER A 166 -7.95 6.60 -14.65
C SER A 166 -9.14 7.51 -14.99
N VAL A 167 -9.66 7.40 -16.20
CA VAL A 167 -10.89 8.09 -16.59
C VAL A 167 -12.07 7.48 -15.85
N ASN A 168 -12.92 8.30 -15.28
CA ASN A 168 -14.11 7.85 -14.61
C ASN A 168 -15.22 7.54 -15.62
N LEU A 169 -15.60 6.28 -15.70
CA LEU A 169 -16.68 5.79 -16.58
C LEU A 169 -18.01 5.57 -15.83
N ASN A 170 -18.10 6.02 -14.58
CA ASN A 170 -19.31 5.85 -13.77
C ASN A 170 -20.21 7.09 -13.87
N LYS A 171 -21.44 6.90 -14.37
CA LYS A 171 -22.43 7.97 -14.56
C LYS A 171 -22.89 8.65 -13.25
N ASN A 172 -22.72 7.96 -12.12
CA ASN A 172 -23.17 8.45 -10.82
C ASN A 172 -22.11 9.32 -10.09
N ASN A 173 -20.97 9.56 -10.72
CA ASN A 173 -19.88 10.31 -10.10
C ASN A 173 -19.58 11.57 -10.93
N ASN A 174 -19.62 12.73 -10.30
CA ASN A 174 -19.34 14.02 -10.94
C ASN A 174 -17.86 14.26 -11.29
N SER A 175 -16.96 13.40 -10.83
CA SER A 175 -15.54 13.53 -11.13
C SER A 175 -15.20 12.93 -12.51
N VAL A 176 -14.47 13.65 -13.32
CA VAL A 176 -14.02 13.23 -14.66
C VAL A 176 -12.97 12.12 -14.58
N ILE A 177 -12.19 12.11 -13.48
CA ILE A 177 -11.14 11.12 -13.22
C ILE A 177 -11.42 10.34 -11.94
N ASN A 178 -10.89 9.13 -11.88
CA ASN A 178 -10.81 8.34 -10.66
C ASN A 178 -9.35 8.20 -10.22
N ILE A 179 -9.08 8.30 -8.90
CA ILE A 179 -7.76 8.10 -8.29
C ILE A 179 -7.87 7.01 -7.24
N GLY A 180 -7.05 5.96 -7.41
CA GLY A 180 -7.06 4.78 -6.53
C GLY A 180 -8.38 3.99 -6.57
N PRO A 181 -8.58 3.04 -5.66
CA PRO A 181 -7.63 2.59 -4.62
C PRO A 181 -6.50 1.69 -5.17
N SER A 182 -6.50 1.37 -6.48
CA SER A 182 -5.43 0.56 -7.07
C SER A 182 -4.10 1.29 -7.00
N ARG A 183 -3.06 0.58 -6.53
CA ARG A 183 -1.69 1.07 -6.56
C ARG A 183 -1.03 0.72 -7.89
N ALA A 184 -0.31 1.66 -8.46
CA ALA A 184 0.53 1.48 -9.64
C ALA A 184 1.93 2.04 -9.39
N VAL A 185 2.96 1.44 -9.98
CA VAL A 185 4.27 2.07 -10.06
C VAL A 185 4.15 3.27 -11.01
N PRO A 186 4.62 4.48 -10.63
CA PRO A 186 4.60 5.63 -11.52
C PRO A 186 5.29 5.33 -12.86
N LEU A 187 4.75 5.83 -13.96
CA LEU A 187 5.38 5.68 -15.28
C LEU A 187 6.80 6.27 -15.30
N SER A 188 6.98 7.39 -14.63
CA SER A 188 8.27 8.04 -14.44
C SER A 188 9.28 7.15 -13.72
N GLN A 189 8.87 6.37 -12.73
CA GLN A 189 9.72 5.40 -12.04
C GLN A 189 10.01 4.19 -12.95
N LEU A 190 8.98 3.62 -13.57
CA LEU A 190 9.15 2.46 -14.45
C LEU A 190 10.13 2.75 -15.58
N ALA A 191 10.11 3.96 -16.16
CA ALA A 191 11.02 4.36 -17.22
C ALA A 191 12.46 4.60 -16.76
N CYS A 192 12.71 4.83 -15.46
CA CYS A 192 14.05 4.82 -14.88
C CYS A 192 14.63 3.41 -14.87
N ASP A 193 13.81 2.42 -14.54
CA ASP A 193 14.24 1.02 -14.43
C ASP A 193 14.28 0.34 -15.81
N TYR A 194 13.40 0.75 -16.75
CA TYR A 194 13.21 0.15 -18.07
C TYR A 194 13.01 1.22 -19.15
N SER A 195 14.09 1.65 -19.79
CA SER A 195 14.09 2.74 -20.78
C SER A 195 13.23 2.48 -22.03
N GLN A 196 12.99 1.20 -22.40
CA GLN A 196 12.13 0.85 -23.54
C GLN A 196 10.67 1.32 -23.36
N VAL A 197 10.21 1.50 -22.12
CA VAL A 197 8.86 2.01 -21.81
C VAL A 197 8.58 3.35 -22.50
N ILE A 198 9.61 4.19 -22.70
CA ILE A 198 9.47 5.48 -23.38
C ILE A 198 9.07 5.26 -24.86
N ASN A 199 9.68 4.28 -25.53
CA ASN A 199 9.35 3.99 -26.94
C ASN A 199 7.93 3.43 -27.06
N ASP A 200 7.51 2.58 -26.14
CA ASP A 200 6.16 2.04 -26.11
C ASP A 200 5.14 3.16 -25.87
N LEU A 201 5.40 4.08 -24.93
CA LEU A 201 4.55 5.26 -24.71
C LEU A 201 4.48 6.18 -25.95
N LYS A 202 5.58 6.39 -26.66
CA LYS A 202 5.59 7.15 -27.92
C LYS A 202 4.73 6.48 -29.00
N THR A 203 4.87 5.16 -29.13
CA THR A 203 4.06 4.37 -30.08
C THR A 203 2.58 4.45 -29.76
N GLN A 204 2.19 4.30 -28.49
CA GLN A 204 0.81 4.44 -28.05
C GLN A 204 0.27 5.87 -28.24
N LEU A 205 1.09 6.88 -27.99
CA LEU A 205 0.71 8.28 -28.20
C LEU A 205 0.44 8.58 -29.65
N ASN A 206 1.20 8.01 -30.59
CA ASN A 206 1.03 8.20 -32.04
C ASN A 206 -0.13 7.39 -32.63
N ASN A 207 -0.70 6.45 -31.87
CA ASN A 207 -1.86 5.70 -32.33
C ASN A 207 -3.10 6.64 -32.45
N PRO A 208 -3.79 6.66 -33.56
CA PRO A 208 -4.99 7.49 -33.74
C PRO A 208 -6.19 7.04 -32.89
N LEU A 209 -6.21 5.75 -32.53
CA LEU A 209 -7.24 5.18 -31.65
C LEU A 209 -6.87 5.40 -30.19
N THR A 210 -7.87 5.69 -29.36
CA THR A 210 -7.73 5.73 -27.91
C THR A 210 -8.04 4.38 -27.30
N ASN A 211 -7.29 3.98 -26.30
CA ASN A 211 -7.53 2.75 -25.54
C ASN A 211 -7.22 2.98 -24.06
N TYR A 212 -8.13 2.61 -23.18
CA TYR A 212 -7.97 2.74 -21.72
C TYR A 212 -6.86 1.86 -21.15
N THR A 213 -6.27 0.95 -21.94
CA THR A 213 -5.08 0.16 -21.57
C THR A 213 -3.77 0.85 -21.94
N PHE A 214 -3.80 1.94 -22.72
CA PHE A 214 -2.60 2.71 -23.05
C PHE A 214 -2.02 3.40 -21.80
N GLY A 215 -0.69 3.51 -21.74
CA GLY A 215 0.02 4.02 -20.58
C GLY A 215 0.01 3.06 -19.38
N LYS A 216 -0.32 1.79 -19.59
CA LYS A 216 -0.33 0.76 -18.55
C LYS A 216 0.58 -0.40 -18.91
N PHE A 217 1.34 -0.88 -17.91
CA PHE A 217 2.34 -1.93 -18.10
C PHE A 217 2.24 -2.98 -16.99
N VAL A 218 2.59 -4.22 -17.33
CA VAL A 218 2.64 -5.34 -16.39
C VAL A 218 3.90 -6.17 -16.58
N TRP A 219 4.42 -6.76 -15.51
CA TRP A 219 5.57 -7.68 -15.52
C TRP A 219 5.46 -8.69 -14.39
N LEU A 220 6.20 -9.79 -14.50
CA LEU A 220 6.33 -10.76 -13.41
C LEU A 220 7.23 -10.19 -12.31
N LYS A 221 6.87 -10.39 -11.05
CA LYS A 221 7.76 -10.08 -9.93
C LYS A 221 8.84 -11.14 -9.81
N SER A 222 10.09 -10.71 -9.79
CA SER A 222 11.31 -11.55 -9.93
C SER A 222 11.52 -12.63 -8.86
N SER A 223 10.78 -12.59 -7.75
CA SER A 223 10.97 -13.51 -6.61
C SER A 223 9.90 -14.60 -6.49
N ILE A 224 9.03 -14.78 -7.49
CA ILE A 224 7.85 -15.64 -7.37
C ILE A 224 7.92 -16.78 -8.40
N ASN A 225 7.86 -18.03 -7.92
CA ASN A 225 7.68 -19.20 -8.77
C ASN A 225 6.25 -19.27 -9.28
N LYS A 226 6.05 -19.86 -10.48
CA LYS A 226 4.73 -20.06 -11.07
C LYS A 226 3.83 -20.88 -10.15
N PRO A 227 2.72 -20.32 -9.66
CA PRO A 227 1.81 -21.07 -8.80
C PRO A 227 1.08 -22.18 -9.56
N SER A 228 0.93 -23.35 -8.92
CA SER A 228 0.24 -24.51 -9.50
C SER A 228 -1.29 -24.33 -9.66
N TRP A 229 -1.88 -23.38 -8.94
CA TRP A 229 -3.33 -23.11 -8.93
C TRP A 229 -3.80 -22.12 -10.00
N LEU A 230 -2.91 -21.65 -10.89
CA LEU A 230 -3.27 -20.73 -11.96
C LEU A 230 -4.27 -21.40 -12.94
N ARG A 231 -5.27 -20.60 -13.34
CA ARG A 231 -6.19 -21.00 -14.42
C ARG A 231 -5.46 -21.08 -15.77
N PRO A 232 -5.95 -21.84 -16.75
CA PRO A 232 -5.27 -21.99 -18.05
C PRO A 232 -4.94 -20.66 -18.74
N ILE A 233 -5.84 -19.68 -18.68
CA ILE A 233 -5.62 -18.33 -19.24
C ILE A 233 -4.52 -17.58 -18.49
N GLU A 234 -4.51 -17.67 -17.16
CA GLU A 234 -3.50 -17.04 -16.29
C GLU A 234 -2.12 -17.65 -16.49
N SER A 235 -2.08 -18.97 -16.66
CA SER A 235 -0.86 -19.71 -16.97
C SER A 235 -0.25 -19.25 -18.32
N LYS A 236 -1.08 -19.06 -19.35
CA LYS A 236 -0.63 -18.54 -20.66
C LYS A 236 -0.12 -17.10 -20.55
N ILE A 237 -0.76 -16.25 -19.74
CA ILE A 237 -0.30 -14.88 -19.48
C ILE A 237 1.05 -14.91 -18.76
N TRP A 238 1.19 -15.76 -17.76
CA TRP A 238 2.44 -15.98 -17.03
C TRP A 238 3.59 -16.33 -17.97
N ASP A 239 3.37 -17.31 -18.86
CA ASP A 239 4.40 -17.76 -19.79
C ASP A 239 4.82 -16.67 -20.79
N LYS A 240 3.88 -15.80 -21.21
CA LYS A 240 4.20 -14.63 -22.05
C LYS A 240 5.03 -13.58 -21.32
N LEU A 241 4.85 -13.43 -20.01
CA LEU A 241 5.56 -12.45 -19.18
C LEU A 241 6.92 -12.95 -18.66
N ASN A 242 7.34 -14.16 -19.02
CA ASN A 242 8.52 -14.82 -18.44
C ASN A 242 9.86 -14.11 -18.76
N ASN A 243 9.88 -13.12 -19.63
CA ASN A 243 11.08 -12.35 -19.99
C ASN A 243 11.45 -11.24 -18.99
N GLN A 244 10.73 -11.12 -17.87
CA GLN A 244 10.94 -10.14 -16.78
C GLN A 244 10.87 -8.65 -17.17
N PHE A 245 10.64 -8.31 -18.44
CA PHE A 245 10.48 -6.94 -18.91
C PHE A 245 8.99 -6.51 -18.83
N PRO A 246 8.70 -5.24 -18.52
CA PRO A 246 7.35 -4.71 -18.60
C PRO A 246 6.79 -4.81 -20.02
N ILE A 247 5.58 -5.36 -20.14
CA ILE A 247 4.84 -5.43 -21.41
C ILE A 247 3.65 -4.47 -21.32
N ALA A 248 3.41 -3.74 -22.40
CA ALA A 248 2.25 -2.86 -22.48
C ALA A 248 0.94 -3.67 -22.38
N LEU A 249 0.02 -3.19 -21.56
CA LEU A 249 -1.24 -3.88 -21.31
C LEU A 249 -2.10 -3.97 -22.60
N SER A 250 -1.97 -3.00 -23.51
CA SER A 250 -2.59 -3.00 -24.84
C SER A 250 -2.21 -4.21 -25.69
N ASP A 251 -0.96 -4.66 -25.58
CA ASP A 251 -0.41 -5.74 -26.39
C ASP A 251 -0.69 -7.12 -25.78
N LEU A 252 -0.89 -7.14 -24.47
CA LEU A 252 -1.14 -8.37 -23.72
C LEU A 252 -2.64 -8.70 -23.58
N ALA A 253 -3.51 -7.68 -23.49
CA ALA A 253 -4.93 -7.81 -23.19
C ALA A 253 -5.85 -7.35 -24.33
N PRO A 254 -5.98 -8.14 -25.43
CA PRO A 254 -6.84 -7.77 -26.57
C PRO A 254 -8.35 -7.82 -26.24
N ASN A 255 -8.73 -8.41 -25.11
CA ASN A 255 -10.15 -8.53 -24.72
C ASN A 255 -10.32 -8.50 -23.19
N GLN A 256 -11.58 -8.34 -22.75
CA GLN A 256 -11.96 -8.20 -21.35
C GLN A 256 -11.65 -9.47 -20.50
N SER A 257 -11.71 -10.66 -21.12
CA SER A 257 -11.42 -11.92 -20.39
C SER A 257 -9.94 -11.99 -19.96
N ILE A 258 -9.03 -11.60 -20.86
CA ILE A 258 -7.59 -11.55 -20.55
C ILE A 258 -7.30 -10.43 -19.55
N LEU A 259 -7.92 -9.25 -19.71
CA LEU A 259 -7.80 -8.15 -18.75
C LEU A 259 -8.25 -8.57 -17.35
N GLY A 260 -9.37 -9.28 -17.25
CA GLY A 260 -9.86 -9.83 -15.98
C GLY A 260 -8.88 -10.81 -15.32
N ALA A 261 -8.24 -11.67 -16.12
CA ALA A 261 -7.21 -12.59 -15.64
C ALA A 261 -5.96 -11.83 -15.14
N ILE A 262 -5.50 -10.82 -15.87
CA ILE A 262 -4.37 -9.96 -15.48
C ILE A 262 -4.69 -9.24 -14.16
N ASN A 263 -5.87 -8.62 -14.04
CA ASN A 263 -6.30 -7.92 -12.81
C ASN A 263 -6.33 -8.88 -11.61
N ARG A 264 -6.73 -10.14 -11.81
CA ARG A 264 -6.69 -11.14 -10.76
C ARG A 264 -5.24 -11.45 -10.35
N LEU A 265 -4.31 -11.61 -11.29
CA LEU A 265 -2.89 -11.83 -11.00
C LEU A 265 -2.26 -10.64 -10.26
N ILE A 266 -2.62 -9.41 -10.61
CA ILE A 266 -2.22 -8.18 -9.90
C ILE A 266 -2.76 -8.22 -8.46
N LYS A 267 -4.05 -8.56 -8.27
CA LYS A 267 -4.68 -8.66 -6.95
C LYS A 267 -4.01 -9.69 -6.04
N TYR A 268 -3.51 -10.80 -6.60
CA TYR A 268 -2.72 -11.80 -5.87
C TYR A 268 -1.25 -11.40 -5.69
N ASN A 269 -0.89 -10.17 -6.07
CA ASN A 269 0.48 -9.64 -5.95
C ASN A 269 1.54 -10.43 -6.74
N LEU A 270 1.12 -11.13 -7.79
CA LEU A 270 2.00 -11.92 -8.67
C LEU A 270 2.62 -11.08 -9.78
N LEU A 271 1.91 -10.04 -10.23
CA LEU A 271 2.39 -9.10 -11.24
C LEU A 271 2.74 -7.76 -10.61
N GLY A 272 3.79 -7.11 -11.15
CA GLY A 272 3.98 -5.67 -11.06
C GLY A 272 3.02 -4.98 -12.03
N TYR A 273 2.58 -3.78 -11.67
CA TYR A 273 1.66 -2.98 -12.45
C TYR A 273 2.08 -1.51 -12.42
N SER A 274 2.09 -0.88 -13.59
CA SER A 274 2.38 0.55 -13.73
C SER A 274 1.30 1.24 -14.54
N ALA A 275 0.99 2.46 -14.14
CA ALA A 275 0.06 3.36 -14.80
C ALA A 275 0.41 4.81 -14.44
N PHE A 276 -0.29 5.78 -15.01
CA PHE A 276 -0.16 7.19 -14.63
C PHE A 276 -0.66 7.41 -13.20
N THR A 277 0.10 8.19 -12.41
CA THR A 277 -0.15 8.41 -10.98
C THR A 277 -0.04 9.89 -10.59
N PRO A 278 -0.46 10.31 -9.38
CA PRO A 278 -0.19 11.64 -8.86
C PRO A 278 1.31 11.99 -8.77
N THR A 279 2.19 11.01 -8.57
CA THR A 279 3.66 11.22 -8.63
C THR A 279 4.07 11.70 -10.03
N ASP A 280 3.52 11.13 -11.10
CA ASP A 280 3.77 11.60 -12.48
C ASP A 280 3.22 13.02 -12.69
N ALA A 281 2.04 13.33 -12.15
CA ALA A 281 1.47 14.67 -12.20
C ALA A 281 2.34 15.74 -11.50
N ASN A 282 3.06 15.38 -10.43
CA ASN A 282 4.02 16.24 -9.75
C ASN A 282 5.19 16.65 -10.65
N HIS A 283 5.66 15.76 -11.52
CA HIS A 283 6.69 16.08 -12.52
C HIS A 283 6.22 17.13 -13.51
N ILE A 284 4.96 17.05 -13.95
CA ILE A 284 4.37 18.02 -14.91
C ILE A 284 4.26 19.41 -14.28
N LEU A 285 3.96 19.48 -12.98
CA LEU A 285 3.87 20.73 -12.22
C LEU A 285 5.23 21.26 -11.71
N ASN A 286 6.34 20.62 -12.10
CA ASN A 286 7.70 20.93 -11.62
C ASN A 286 7.89 20.93 -10.09
N LYS A 287 7.07 20.15 -9.39
CA LYS A 287 7.16 19.99 -7.92
C LYS A 287 8.07 18.84 -7.50
N TYR A 288 8.42 17.97 -8.44
CA TYR A 288 9.29 16.83 -8.25
C TYR A 288 10.05 16.51 -9.55
N SER A 289 11.34 16.19 -9.49
CA SER A 289 12.17 16.02 -10.70
C SER A 289 13.19 14.88 -10.62
N LYS A 290 13.04 13.96 -9.65
CA LYS A 290 14.04 12.88 -9.43
C LYS A 290 13.86 11.66 -10.35
N LEU A 291 12.70 11.54 -11.02
CA LEU A 291 12.37 10.41 -11.89
C LEU A 291 12.36 10.82 -13.38
N ASN A 292 11.96 9.92 -14.26
CA ASN A 292 11.92 10.19 -15.70
C ASN A 292 10.76 11.12 -16.07
N ILE A 293 11.08 12.38 -16.34
CA ILE A 293 10.09 13.41 -16.66
C ILE A 293 9.41 13.14 -18.01
N GLU A 294 10.15 12.62 -19.03
CA GLU A 294 9.61 12.33 -20.36
C GLU A 294 8.47 11.31 -20.28
N ALA A 295 8.64 10.24 -19.50
CA ALA A 295 7.60 9.25 -19.31
C ALA A 295 6.33 9.82 -18.65
N ALA A 296 6.47 10.72 -17.66
CA ALA A 296 5.35 11.42 -17.05
C ALA A 296 4.58 12.27 -18.07
N PHE A 297 5.29 13.04 -18.91
CA PHE A 297 4.67 13.85 -19.97
C PHE A 297 3.96 13.00 -21.02
N LEU A 298 4.58 11.91 -21.47
CA LEU A 298 3.97 10.99 -22.44
C LEU A 298 2.71 10.33 -21.87
N GLY A 299 2.78 9.84 -20.62
CA GLY A 299 1.64 9.23 -19.93
C GLY A 299 0.46 10.20 -19.78
N ALA A 300 0.71 11.45 -19.39
CA ALA A 300 -0.32 12.48 -19.32
C ALA A 300 -0.95 12.79 -20.70
N LYS A 301 -0.12 12.92 -21.75
CA LYS A 301 -0.60 13.12 -23.13
C LYS A 301 -1.47 11.95 -23.62
N ILE A 302 -1.14 10.72 -23.26
CA ILE A 302 -1.96 9.54 -23.55
C ILE A 302 -3.29 9.64 -22.78
N LEU A 303 -3.26 10.01 -21.51
CA LEU A 303 -4.44 10.06 -20.67
C LEU A 303 -5.45 11.12 -21.15
N ILE A 304 -5.00 12.34 -21.53
CA ILE A 304 -5.90 13.40 -22.01
C ILE A 304 -6.53 13.12 -23.37
N LYS A 305 -6.02 12.17 -24.17
CA LYS A 305 -6.69 11.71 -25.39
C LYS A 305 -8.00 10.98 -25.11
N ASN A 306 -8.15 10.41 -23.93
CA ASN A 306 -9.38 9.73 -23.55
C ASN A 306 -10.50 10.73 -23.31
N LYS A 307 -11.73 10.25 -23.51
CA LYS A 307 -12.95 11.03 -23.32
C LYS A 307 -13.73 10.48 -22.13
N ASP A 308 -14.50 11.34 -21.49
CA ASP A 308 -15.46 10.95 -20.48
C ASP A 308 -16.66 10.19 -21.10
N ILE A 309 -17.60 9.81 -20.26
CA ILE A 309 -18.82 9.10 -20.70
C ILE A 309 -19.74 9.93 -21.59
N TYR A 310 -19.54 11.26 -21.65
CA TYR A 310 -20.31 12.19 -22.46
C TYR A 310 -19.57 12.55 -23.77
N GLY A 311 -18.37 12.01 -23.97
CA GLY A 311 -17.53 12.27 -25.14
C GLY A 311 -16.68 13.54 -25.04
N ASN A 312 -16.61 14.20 -23.89
CA ASN A 312 -15.77 15.37 -23.66
C ASN A 312 -14.34 14.95 -23.29
N PHE A 313 -13.35 15.75 -23.67
CA PHE A 313 -12.00 15.57 -23.21
C PHE A 313 -11.89 15.83 -21.69
N ILE A 314 -11.10 15.03 -20.99
CA ILE A 314 -10.94 15.08 -19.53
C ILE A 314 -10.18 16.31 -19.03
N ALA A 315 -9.36 16.92 -19.88
CA ALA A 315 -8.65 18.16 -19.64
C ALA A 315 -8.20 18.78 -20.98
N LYS A 316 -7.98 20.09 -21.02
CA LYS A 316 -7.48 20.81 -22.20
C LYS A 316 -6.01 20.51 -22.50
N ASP A 317 -5.22 20.40 -21.43
CA ASP A 317 -3.81 20.10 -21.50
C ASP A 317 -3.34 19.29 -20.27
N ILE A 318 -2.07 18.86 -20.29
CA ILE A 318 -1.49 18.05 -19.23
C ILE A 318 -1.33 18.80 -17.89
N THR A 319 -1.22 20.13 -17.95
CA THR A 319 -1.11 20.96 -16.73
C THR A 319 -2.47 21.06 -16.04
N GLU A 320 -3.55 21.24 -16.79
CA GLU A 320 -4.92 21.20 -16.27
C GLU A 320 -5.25 19.83 -15.71
N LEU A 321 -4.91 18.73 -16.42
CA LEU A 321 -5.06 17.38 -15.90
C LEU A 321 -4.38 17.22 -14.54
N SER A 322 -3.13 17.66 -14.42
CA SER A 322 -2.37 17.56 -13.16
C SER A 322 -3.03 18.34 -12.02
N LYS A 323 -3.58 19.53 -12.32
CA LYS A 323 -4.35 20.32 -11.32
C LYS A 323 -5.63 19.60 -10.89
N ILE A 324 -6.38 19.03 -11.83
CA ILE A 324 -7.59 18.24 -11.56
C ILE A 324 -7.27 17.05 -10.65
N ILE A 325 -6.14 16.37 -10.89
CA ILE A 325 -5.68 15.24 -10.06
C ILE A 325 -5.49 15.70 -8.61
N PHE A 326 -4.74 16.78 -8.38
CA PHE A 326 -4.51 17.27 -7.01
C PHE A 326 -5.78 17.79 -6.34
N GLN A 327 -6.64 18.48 -7.07
CA GLN A 327 -7.96 18.90 -6.56
C GLN A 327 -8.81 17.69 -6.14
N THR A 328 -8.84 16.64 -6.97
CA THR A 328 -9.55 15.39 -6.63
C THR A 328 -8.95 14.71 -5.40
N MET A 329 -7.62 14.72 -5.24
CA MET A 329 -6.97 14.20 -4.04
C MET A 329 -7.37 15.00 -2.79
N ILE A 330 -7.37 16.33 -2.88
CA ILE A 330 -7.75 17.21 -1.76
C ILE A 330 -9.20 16.93 -1.35
N ILE A 331 -10.13 16.84 -2.31
CA ILE A 331 -11.54 16.54 -2.03
C ILE A 331 -11.67 15.19 -1.32
N LYS A 332 -11.07 14.12 -1.88
CA LYS A 332 -11.13 12.78 -1.28
C LYS A 332 -10.49 12.72 0.13
N THR A 333 -9.42 13.46 0.36
CA THR A 333 -8.77 13.55 1.68
C THR A 333 -9.67 14.32 2.66
N SER A 334 -10.29 15.42 2.23
CA SER A 334 -11.20 16.19 3.09
C SER A 334 -12.48 15.43 3.45
N GLU A 335 -12.98 14.54 2.59
CA GLU A 335 -14.11 13.65 2.90
C GLU A 335 -13.75 12.57 3.94
N SER A 336 -12.46 12.37 4.20
CA SER A 336 -11.94 11.40 5.17
C SER A 336 -11.67 12.02 6.56
N ILE A 337 -11.83 13.33 6.71
CA ILE A 337 -11.69 14.08 7.98
C ILE A 337 -13.06 14.27 8.60
#